data_587bc2465c37d30cbb0f476e567238fe
#
_entry.id   587bc2465c37d30cbb0f476e567238fe
#
_cell.length_a   1.000
_cell.length_b   1.000
_cell.length_c   1.000
_cell.angle_alpha   90.00
_cell.angle_beta   90.00
_cell.angle_gamma   90.00
#
_symmetry.space_group_name_H-M   'P 1'
#
loop_
_entity.id
_entity.type
_entity.pdbx_description
1 polymer ?
#
loop_
_entity_poly.entity_id
_entity_poly.type
_entity_poly.pdbx_seq_one_letter_code
_entity_poly.pdbx_strand_id
1 'polypeptide(L)'
;MRGGALGDVLLGVPAWRALLDASSGTPLVISVPGPVADLVRAALGNDADRPVSVIGSDDPAIAWVHGDGPRQTSPVIPDWTAVDAAVVWTRGHGDVGLRLQRAGVESVVAADPFPPAGSGLHVADWLSATLGQIGLAVPSGWDAAPWLRVPEIPPVPVGRVDAGGRRVAVVHPGSGSRHKWWPADRWRATIDALVTAGWAVRVLEGEADGAAVAAIFAGASVPDAWSGAVTVVRGEGLGAVAARLAGASAVIANDSGIAHLAAGLAAPVVAVFGPTDPATWRPRGPRVVVVGGTPGATWPHASSVPPEGTISWPEVDEVLGAVSRVSSLPPIEVRYGHG
;
A
#
# COMPACT_ATOMS: atom_id res chain seq x y z
N MET A 1 0.61 15.67 -5.26
CA MET A 1 0.92 15.61 -3.82
C MET A 1 -0.06 14.67 -3.14
N ARG A 2 0.40 13.76 -2.31
CA ARG A 2 -0.45 12.86 -1.53
C ARG A 2 0.22 12.53 -0.19
N GLY A 3 -0.48 12.79 0.90
CA GLY A 3 -0.11 12.38 2.23
C GLY A 3 -0.76 11.05 2.63
N GLY A 4 -0.56 10.62 3.87
CA GLY A 4 -1.18 9.45 4.46
C GLY A 4 -0.20 8.32 4.77
N ALA A 5 -0.73 7.17 5.20
CA ALA A 5 0.03 5.96 5.48
C ALA A 5 0.53 5.29 4.19
N LEU A 6 1.39 4.28 4.32
CA LEU A 6 1.94 3.52 3.19
C LEU A 6 0.87 3.09 2.17
N GLY A 7 -0.25 2.54 2.63
CA GLY A 7 -1.34 2.11 1.73
C GLY A 7 -1.94 3.25 0.93
N ASP A 8 -2.16 4.41 1.58
CA ASP A 8 -2.70 5.59 0.91
C ASP A 8 -1.77 6.08 -0.21
N VAL A 9 -0.47 6.09 0.05
CA VAL A 9 0.55 6.48 -0.94
C VAL A 9 0.57 5.49 -2.10
N LEU A 10 0.61 4.20 -1.83
CA LEU A 10 0.67 3.17 -2.86
C LEU A 10 -0.54 3.18 -3.80
N LEU A 11 -1.72 3.51 -3.28
CA LEU A 11 -2.93 3.69 -4.09
C LEU A 11 -2.85 4.86 -5.09
N GLY A 12 -1.90 5.78 -4.91
CA GLY A 12 -1.62 6.87 -5.86
C GLY A 12 -0.72 6.49 -7.04
N VAL A 13 0.05 5.39 -6.93
CA VAL A 13 1.05 5.02 -7.95
C VAL A 13 0.49 4.90 -9.36
N PRO A 14 -0.68 4.30 -9.61
CA PRO A 14 -1.25 4.23 -10.96
C PRO A 14 -1.51 5.61 -11.58
N ALA A 15 -2.03 6.55 -10.78
CA ALA A 15 -2.27 7.91 -11.22
C ALA A 15 -0.96 8.67 -11.51
N TRP A 16 0.07 8.49 -10.68
CA TRP A 16 1.39 9.10 -10.93
C TRP A 16 2.07 8.55 -12.18
N ARG A 17 1.91 7.26 -12.48
CA ARG A 17 2.41 6.69 -13.73
C ARG A 17 1.71 7.30 -14.95
N ALA A 18 0.40 7.46 -14.89
CA ALA A 18 -0.33 8.13 -15.97
C ALA A 18 0.12 9.58 -16.19
N LEU A 19 0.40 10.31 -15.09
CA LEU A 19 1.00 11.64 -15.16
C LEU A 19 2.40 11.61 -15.80
N LEU A 20 3.24 10.67 -15.39
CA LEU A 20 4.59 10.51 -15.93
C LEU A 20 4.56 10.15 -17.43
N ASP A 21 3.68 9.25 -17.83
CA ASP A 21 3.54 8.84 -19.22
C ASP A 21 3.02 9.99 -20.11
N ALA A 22 2.20 10.89 -19.56
CA ALA A 22 1.69 12.06 -20.27
C ALA A 22 2.67 13.26 -20.29
N SER A 23 3.67 13.27 -19.42
CA SER A 23 4.52 14.46 -19.21
C SER A 23 5.53 14.75 -20.34
N SER A 24 5.74 13.82 -21.29
CA SER A 24 6.56 14.02 -22.51
C SER A 24 7.89 14.77 -22.25
N GLY A 25 8.64 14.39 -21.20
CA GLY A 25 9.92 15.01 -20.83
C GLY A 25 9.81 16.20 -19.85
N THR A 26 8.59 16.64 -19.50
CA THR A 26 8.41 17.63 -18.42
C THR A 26 8.73 16.98 -17.07
N PRO A 27 9.54 17.63 -16.20
CA PRO A 27 9.87 17.10 -14.90
C PRO A 27 8.63 16.87 -14.02
N LEU A 28 8.53 15.72 -13.40
CA LEU A 28 7.47 15.41 -12.44
C LEU A 28 8.01 15.49 -11.01
N VAL A 29 7.38 16.29 -10.17
CA VAL A 29 7.67 16.37 -8.74
C VAL A 29 6.57 15.68 -7.96
N ILE A 30 6.92 14.67 -7.18
CA ILE A 30 5.98 13.92 -6.34
C ILE A 30 6.31 14.14 -4.88
N SER A 31 5.34 14.65 -4.13
CA SER A 31 5.47 14.79 -2.68
C SER A 31 4.72 13.68 -1.96
N VAL A 32 5.43 12.99 -1.06
CA VAL A 32 4.94 11.92 -0.20
C VAL A 32 5.62 11.97 1.16
N PRO A 33 5.10 11.31 2.21
CA PRO A 33 5.79 11.18 3.48
C PRO A 33 7.18 10.58 3.32
N GLY A 34 8.18 11.14 4.03
CA GLY A 34 9.60 10.76 3.90
C GLY A 34 9.87 9.25 3.93
N PRO A 35 9.31 8.47 4.88
CA PRO A 35 9.57 7.04 4.98
C PRO A 35 9.20 6.21 3.74
N VAL A 36 8.31 6.69 2.88
CA VAL A 36 7.89 5.97 1.66
C VAL A 36 8.49 6.55 0.37
N ALA A 37 9.25 7.63 0.46
CA ALA A 37 9.80 8.34 -0.70
C ALA A 37 10.70 7.44 -1.57
N ASP A 38 11.59 6.66 -0.94
CA ASP A 38 12.49 5.76 -1.66
C ASP A 38 11.73 4.66 -2.41
N LEU A 39 10.70 4.11 -1.79
CA LEU A 39 9.84 3.12 -2.43
C LEU A 39 9.10 3.69 -3.64
N VAL A 40 8.57 4.92 -3.53
CA VAL A 40 7.90 5.60 -4.66
C VAL A 40 8.89 5.93 -5.77
N ARG A 41 10.09 6.41 -5.42
CA ARG A 41 11.17 6.64 -6.40
C ARG A 41 11.53 5.38 -7.15
N ALA A 42 11.70 4.27 -6.43
CA ALA A 42 11.97 2.98 -7.02
C ALA A 42 10.81 2.49 -7.92
N ALA A 43 9.56 2.71 -7.49
CA ALA A 43 8.37 2.29 -8.21
C ALA A 43 8.18 3.00 -9.56
N LEU A 44 8.55 4.28 -9.64
CA LEU A 44 8.35 5.11 -10.83
C LEU A 44 9.56 5.03 -11.80
N GLY A 45 10.71 4.59 -11.28
CA GLY A 45 11.96 4.60 -12.03
C GLY A 45 12.61 5.97 -12.06
N ASN A 46 13.83 6.01 -12.58
CA ASN A 46 14.58 7.24 -12.82
C ASN A 46 15.11 7.16 -14.25
N ASP A 47 14.25 7.52 -15.18
CA ASP A 47 14.61 7.58 -16.60
C ASP A 47 15.13 8.99 -16.89
N ALA A 48 16.26 9.10 -17.60
CA ALA A 48 16.85 10.38 -17.98
C ALA A 48 15.91 11.21 -18.86
N ASP A 49 15.09 10.55 -19.66
CA ASP A 49 14.10 11.19 -20.54
C ASP A 49 12.80 11.57 -19.81
N ARG A 50 12.62 11.07 -18.58
CA ARG A 50 11.44 11.31 -17.71
C ARG A 50 11.88 11.61 -16.28
N PRO A 51 12.42 12.81 -16.01
CA PRO A 51 12.95 13.12 -14.71
C PRO A 51 11.84 13.18 -13.65
N VAL A 52 12.00 12.35 -12.61
CA VAL A 52 11.08 12.30 -11.46
C VAL A 52 11.83 12.69 -10.20
N SER A 53 11.36 13.72 -9.54
CA SER A 53 11.83 14.12 -8.21
C SER A 53 10.81 13.70 -7.16
N VAL A 54 11.21 12.87 -6.20
CA VAL A 54 10.37 12.51 -5.05
C VAL A 54 10.88 13.22 -3.82
N ILE A 55 10.04 14.06 -3.22
CA ILE A 55 10.38 14.91 -2.07
C ILE A 55 9.47 14.61 -0.87
N GLY A 56 9.95 14.92 0.32
CA GLY A 56 9.18 14.81 1.55
C GLY A 56 8.05 15.83 1.62
N SER A 57 7.03 15.54 2.42
CA SER A 57 5.98 16.51 2.74
C SER A 57 6.46 17.66 3.64
N ASP A 58 7.65 17.54 4.18
CA ASP A 58 8.36 18.55 4.98
C ASP A 58 9.19 19.52 4.12
N ASP A 59 9.30 19.30 2.80
CA ASP A 59 9.91 20.27 1.88
C ASP A 59 9.23 21.64 2.04
N PRO A 60 10.00 22.76 2.15
CA PRO A 60 9.44 24.07 2.43
C PRO A 60 8.35 24.52 1.46
N ALA A 61 8.48 24.21 0.16
CA ALA A 61 7.47 24.54 -0.83
C ALA A 61 6.18 23.73 -0.59
N ILE A 62 6.30 22.44 -0.25
CA ILE A 62 5.15 21.57 0.03
C ILE A 62 4.49 21.94 1.37
N ALA A 63 5.27 22.17 2.41
CA ALA A 63 4.78 22.61 3.71
C ALA A 63 3.99 23.92 3.59
N TRP A 64 4.46 24.87 2.75
CA TRP A 64 3.74 26.09 2.47
C TRP A 64 2.37 25.84 1.80
N VAL A 65 2.27 24.91 0.89
CA VAL A 65 1.00 24.58 0.21
C VAL A 65 -0.09 24.17 1.22
N HIS A 66 0.29 23.51 2.30
CA HIS A 66 -0.62 23.02 3.34
C HIS A 66 -0.69 23.92 4.59
N GLY A 67 0.18 24.92 4.71
CA GLY A 67 0.28 25.82 5.87
C GLY A 67 -0.31 27.22 5.62
N ASP A 68 -0.27 28.09 6.62
CA ASP A 68 -0.81 29.45 6.57
C ASP A 68 0.28 30.53 6.43
N GLY A 69 1.54 30.11 6.29
CA GLY A 69 2.69 31.00 6.20
C GLY A 69 2.85 31.72 4.85
N PRO A 70 3.85 32.61 4.73
CA PRO A 70 4.20 33.26 3.48
C PRO A 70 4.66 32.22 2.45
N ARG A 71 4.49 32.56 1.16
CA ARG A 71 4.90 31.71 0.04
C ARG A 71 6.36 31.26 0.20
N GLN A 72 6.56 29.96 0.08
CA GLN A 72 7.86 29.30 0.13
C GLN A 72 8.17 28.60 -1.19
N THR A 73 9.44 28.46 -1.46
CA THR A 73 10.00 27.69 -2.58
C THR A 73 11.05 26.72 -2.04
N SER A 74 11.53 25.83 -2.89
CA SER A 74 12.61 24.91 -2.56
C SER A 74 13.54 24.72 -3.76
N PRO A 75 14.70 24.07 -3.62
CA PRO A 75 15.57 23.78 -4.75
C PRO A 75 14.89 22.96 -5.86
N VAL A 76 13.85 22.17 -5.51
CA VAL A 76 13.09 21.36 -6.46
C VAL A 76 11.94 22.14 -7.08
N ILE A 77 11.35 23.10 -6.34
CA ILE A 77 10.32 24.02 -6.81
C ILE A 77 10.80 25.46 -6.57
N PRO A 78 11.73 25.96 -7.40
CA PRO A 78 12.33 27.28 -7.20
C PRO A 78 11.35 28.40 -7.56
N ASP A 79 10.38 28.13 -8.43
CA ASP A 79 9.34 29.08 -8.83
C ASP A 79 8.02 28.36 -9.11
N TRP A 80 6.97 28.74 -8.40
CA TRP A 80 5.63 28.20 -8.61
C TRP A 80 5.01 28.60 -9.95
N THR A 81 5.43 29.71 -10.56
CA THR A 81 4.95 30.13 -11.88
C THR A 81 5.53 29.28 -13.01
N ALA A 82 6.56 28.50 -12.74
CA ALA A 82 7.13 27.53 -13.67
C ALA A 82 6.47 26.12 -13.54
N VAL A 83 5.45 25.98 -12.69
CA VAL A 83 4.71 24.73 -12.54
C VAL A 83 3.47 24.78 -13.42
N ASP A 84 3.47 24.04 -14.52
CA ASP A 84 2.37 24.02 -15.48
C ASP A 84 1.10 23.42 -14.87
N ALA A 85 1.23 22.36 -14.10
CA ALA A 85 0.08 21.71 -13.47
C ALA A 85 0.41 21.15 -12.08
N ALA A 86 -0.58 21.18 -11.19
CA ALA A 86 -0.50 20.54 -9.87
C ALA A 86 -1.70 19.64 -9.61
N VAL A 87 -1.44 18.45 -9.14
CA VAL A 87 -2.47 17.50 -8.68
C VAL A 87 -2.29 17.29 -7.18
N VAL A 88 -3.33 17.59 -6.41
CA VAL A 88 -3.30 17.52 -4.94
C VAL A 88 -4.49 16.75 -4.42
N TRP A 89 -4.21 15.65 -3.72
CA TRP A 89 -5.21 14.86 -3.03
C TRP A 89 -5.06 15.07 -1.52
N THR A 90 -5.87 15.95 -0.97
CA THR A 90 -5.86 16.30 0.45
C THR A 90 -7.24 16.72 0.94
N ARG A 91 -7.49 16.54 2.24
CA ARG A 91 -8.65 17.17 2.88
C ARG A 91 -8.45 18.69 2.90
N GLY A 92 -9.54 19.45 2.79
CA GLY A 92 -9.41 20.91 2.64
C GLY A 92 -8.83 21.34 1.27
N HIS A 93 -8.96 20.50 0.28
CA HIS A 93 -8.41 20.67 -1.06
C HIS A 93 -8.78 22.00 -1.74
N GLY A 94 -9.93 22.59 -1.42
CA GLY A 94 -10.37 23.86 -2.01
C GLY A 94 -9.40 25.01 -1.68
N ASP A 95 -8.99 25.14 -0.44
CA ASP A 95 -8.04 26.18 0.01
C ASP A 95 -6.66 25.97 -0.59
N VAL A 96 -6.21 24.70 -0.63
CA VAL A 96 -4.93 24.33 -1.26
C VAL A 96 -4.94 24.65 -2.75
N GLY A 97 -6.03 24.31 -3.45
CA GLY A 97 -6.18 24.61 -4.87
C GLY A 97 -6.12 26.10 -5.16
N LEU A 98 -6.87 26.91 -4.41
CA LEU A 98 -6.85 28.36 -4.55
C LEU A 98 -5.46 28.97 -4.26
N ARG A 99 -4.73 28.42 -3.31
CA ARG A 99 -3.37 28.88 -2.97
C ARG A 99 -2.40 28.63 -4.11
N LEU A 100 -2.45 27.46 -4.73
CA LEU A 100 -1.61 27.13 -5.89
C LEU A 100 -1.95 28.01 -7.11
N GLN A 101 -3.22 28.25 -7.39
CA GLN A 101 -3.65 29.16 -8.46
C GLN A 101 -3.14 30.59 -8.22
N ARG A 102 -3.24 31.10 -6.98
CA ARG A 102 -2.69 32.42 -6.61
C ARG A 102 -1.17 32.49 -6.69
N ALA A 103 -0.49 31.34 -6.58
CA ALA A 103 0.95 31.23 -6.77
C ALA A 103 1.36 31.24 -8.25
N GLY A 104 0.43 31.15 -9.16
CA GLY A 104 0.66 31.16 -10.60
C GLY A 104 0.64 29.82 -11.29
N VAL A 105 0.26 28.74 -10.58
CA VAL A 105 0.06 27.43 -11.21
C VAL A 105 -1.17 27.49 -12.12
N GLU A 106 -0.98 27.22 -13.39
CA GLU A 106 -2.02 27.41 -14.40
C GLU A 106 -3.14 26.34 -14.28
N SER A 107 -2.76 25.09 -14.17
CA SER A 107 -3.71 23.98 -14.08
C SER A 107 -3.66 23.31 -12.72
N VAL A 108 -4.75 23.33 -11.95
CA VAL A 108 -4.80 22.74 -10.61
C VAL A 108 -5.95 21.77 -10.48
N VAL A 109 -5.63 20.51 -10.22
CA VAL A 109 -6.58 19.48 -9.78
C VAL A 109 -6.42 19.35 -8.27
N ALA A 110 -7.44 19.75 -7.52
CA ALA A 110 -7.46 19.59 -6.08
C ALA A 110 -8.72 18.79 -5.69
N ALA A 111 -8.52 17.64 -5.05
CA ALA A 111 -9.60 16.72 -4.74
C ALA A 111 -9.43 16.06 -3.39
N ASP A 112 -10.51 15.53 -2.83
CA ASP A 112 -10.45 14.68 -1.64
C ASP A 112 -9.58 13.45 -1.94
N PRO A 113 -8.71 13.02 -1.01
CA PRO A 113 -7.87 11.83 -1.19
C PRO A 113 -8.66 10.53 -1.26
N PHE A 114 -9.96 10.56 -1.00
CA PHE A 114 -10.83 9.41 -0.94
C PHE A 114 -12.14 9.64 -1.71
N PRO A 115 -12.75 8.57 -2.25
CA PRO A 115 -14.03 8.69 -2.94
C PRO A 115 -15.13 9.11 -1.95
N PRO A 116 -16.22 9.70 -2.45
CA PRO A 116 -17.40 9.98 -1.63
C PRO A 116 -17.90 8.72 -0.93
N ALA A 117 -18.28 8.88 0.33
CA ALA A 117 -18.78 7.76 1.12
C ALA A 117 -19.99 7.11 0.44
N GLY A 118 -20.02 5.78 0.38
CA GLY A 118 -21.09 5.02 -0.25
C GLY A 118 -21.09 5.04 -1.79
N SER A 119 -20.09 5.64 -2.44
CA SER A 119 -20.00 5.65 -3.92
C SER A 119 -19.69 4.28 -4.53
N GLY A 120 -19.19 3.32 -3.73
CA GLY A 120 -18.71 2.03 -4.24
C GLY A 120 -17.43 2.11 -5.07
N LEU A 121 -16.82 3.29 -5.19
CA LEU A 121 -15.59 3.46 -5.93
C LEU A 121 -14.38 3.01 -5.11
N HIS A 122 -13.47 2.35 -5.78
CA HIS A 122 -12.16 2.05 -5.21
C HIS A 122 -11.27 3.30 -5.16
N VAL A 123 -10.47 3.47 -4.10
CA VAL A 123 -9.64 4.68 -3.92
C VAL A 123 -8.72 4.93 -5.11
N ALA A 124 -8.05 3.92 -5.65
CA ALA A 124 -7.17 4.11 -6.82
C ALA A 124 -7.94 4.56 -8.08
N ASP A 125 -9.16 4.05 -8.28
CA ASP A 125 -10.01 4.45 -9.41
C ASP A 125 -10.50 5.89 -9.23
N TRP A 126 -10.84 6.28 -7.99
CA TRP A 126 -11.19 7.66 -7.67
C TRP A 126 -10.05 8.64 -7.97
N LEU A 127 -8.83 8.35 -7.47
CA LEU A 127 -7.66 9.19 -7.73
C LEU A 127 -7.40 9.31 -9.23
N SER A 128 -7.50 8.19 -9.95
CA SER A 128 -7.36 8.15 -11.40
C SER A 128 -8.42 8.98 -12.13
N ALA A 129 -9.68 8.89 -11.69
CA ALA A 129 -10.78 9.65 -12.29
C ALA A 129 -10.61 11.15 -12.13
N THR A 130 -9.98 11.63 -11.04
CA THR A 130 -9.73 13.07 -10.86
C THR A 130 -8.81 13.65 -11.93
N LEU A 131 -7.93 12.84 -12.52
CA LEU A 131 -7.05 13.27 -13.62
C LEU A 131 -7.81 13.61 -14.90
N GLY A 132 -9.04 13.14 -15.02
CA GLY A 132 -9.94 13.54 -16.13
C GLY A 132 -10.16 15.04 -16.22
N GLN A 133 -10.00 15.79 -15.12
CA GLN A 133 -10.08 17.26 -15.10
C GLN A 133 -8.98 17.94 -15.92
N ILE A 134 -7.86 17.25 -16.16
CA ILE A 134 -6.74 17.69 -17.01
C ILE A 134 -6.60 16.82 -18.27
N GLY A 135 -7.68 16.11 -18.67
CA GLY A 135 -7.72 15.32 -19.89
C GLY A 135 -6.92 14.00 -19.83
N LEU A 136 -6.48 13.55 -18.65
CA LEU A 136 -5.74 12.31 -18.50
C LEU A 136 -6.62 11.15 -18.04
N ALA A 137 -6.31 9.96 -18.54
CA ALA A 137 -6.95 8.71 -18.12
C ALA A 137 -5.92 7.67 -17.70
N VAL A 138 -6.18 6.95 -16.63
CA VAL A 138 -5.41 5.77 -16.26
C VAL A 138 -5.97 4.58 -17.04
N PRO A 139 -5.14 3.80 -17.73
CA PRO A 139 -5.58 2.61 -18.45
C PRO A 139 -6.31 1.62 -17.51
N SER A 140 -7.40 1.03 -17.98
CA SER A 140 -8.06 -0.06 -17.26
C SER A 140 -7.17 -1.30 -17.18
N GLY A 141 -7.32 -2.12 -16.12
CA GLY A 141 -6.54 -3.34 -15.94
C GLY A 141 -5.07 -3.12 -15.54
N TRP A 142 -4.72 -1.93 -15.08
CA TRP A 142 -3.37 -1.61 -14.58
C TRP A 142 -2.89 -2.55 -13.46
N ASP A 143 -3.81 -3.19 -12.77
CA ASP A 143 -3.59 -4.13 -11.67
C ASP A 143 -3.50 -5.61 -12.11
N ALA A 144 -3.62 -5.89 -13.40
CA ALA A 144 -3.49 -7.24 -13.95
C ALA A 144 -2.04 -7.76 -13.98
N ALA A 145 -1.06 -6.89 -13.78
CA ALA A 145 0.36 -7.20 -13.73
C ALA A 145 1.01 -6.55 -12.49
N PRO A 146 2.27 -6.90 -12.14
CA PRO A 146 3.00 -6.17 -11.11
C PRO A 146 3.08 -4.69 -11.47
N TRP A 147 2.55 -3.83 -10.59
CA TRP A 147 2.53 -2.38 -10.81
C TRP A 147 3.52 -1.64 -9.92
N LEU A 148 4.15 -2.33 -8.98
CA LEU A 148 5.24 -1.81 -8.16
C LEU A 148 6.54 -2.52 -8.56
N ARG A 149 7.54 -1.74 -8.98
CA ARG A 149 8.88 -2.25 -9.27
C ARG A 149 9.84 -1.68 -8.24
N VAL A 150 10.64 -2.53 -7.65
CA VAL A 150 11.74 -2.14 -6.78
C VAL A 150 13.00 -2.72 -7.41
N PRO A 151 13.85 -1.89 -8.06
CA PRO A 151 14.99 -2.36 -8.85
C PRO A 151 15.98 -3.25 -8.10
N GLU A 152 16.11 -3.03 -6.80
CA GLU A 152 17.00 -3.79 -5.92
C GLU A 152 16.46 -5.18 -5.56
N ILE A 153 15.20 -5.45 -5.89
CA ILE A 153 14.59 -6.76 -5.72
C ILE A 153 14.67 -7.48 -7.05
N PRO A 154 15.61 -8.44 -7.22
CA PRO A 154 15.63 -9.26 -8.42
C PRO A 154 14.29 -9.97 -8.58
N PRO A 155 13.87 -10.31 -9.82
CA PRO A 155 12.71 -11.15 -10.04
C PRO A 155 12.85 -12.41 -9.19
N VAL A 156 12.15 -12.46 -8.08
CA VAL A 156 12.22 -13.59 -7.17
C VAL A 156 11.21 -14.63 -7.64
N PRO A 157 11.63 -15.87 -7.90
CA PRO A 157 10.67 -16.93 -8.21
C PRO A 157 9.64 -16.98 -7.07
N VAL A 158 8.36 -16.87 -7.44
CA VAL A 158 7.27 -17.03 -6.49
C VAL A 158 7.31 -18.45 -5.94
N GLY A 159 7.12 -18.57 -4.62
CA GLY A 159 7.17 -19.88 -3.97
C GLY A 159 8.54 -20.24 -3.40
N ARG A 160 9.32 -19.22 -3.00
CA ARG A 160 10.61 -19.44 -2.32
C ARG A 160 10.43 -20.35 -1.11
N VAL A 161 11.32 -21.30 -1.05
CA VAL A 161 11.54 -22.10 0.16
C VAL A 161 12.66 -21.48 0.99
N ASP A 162 12.62 -21.69 2.29
CA ASP A 162 13.75 -21.35 3.17
C ASP A 162 14.94 -22.33 2.95
N ALA A 163 16.02 -22.13 3.69
CA ALA A 163 17.18 -22.99 3.62
C ALA A 163 16.88 -24.47 3.96
N GLY A 164 15.76 -24.74 4.63
CA GLY A 164 15.27 -26.08 4.94
C GLY A 164 14.30 -26.65 3.91
N GLY A 165 14.06 -25.97 2.79
CA GLY A 165 13.12 -26.42 1.74
C GLY A 165 11.65 -26.18 2.07
N ARG A 166 11.31 -25.42 3.14
CA ARG A 166 9.94 -25.13 3.55
C ARG A 166 9.40 -23.92 2.82
N ARG A 167 8.14 -23.96 2.38
CA ARG A 167 7.44 -22.77 1.87
C ARG A 167 7.41 -21.67 2.93
N VAL A 168 7.57 -20.41 2.52
CA VAL A 168 7.60 -19.27 3.44
C VAL A 168 6.28 -18.52 3.39
N ALA A 169 5.59 -18.43 4.52
CA ALA A 169 4.50 -17.51 4.75
C ALA A 169 5.01 -16.25 5.44
N VAL A 170 4.66 -15.07 4.91
CA VAL A 170 4.89 -13.79 5.58
C VAL A 170 3.56 -13.34 6.19
N VAL A 171 3.55 -13.06 7.48
CA VAL A 171 2.37 -12.67 8.26
C VAL A 171 2.56 -11.26 8.78
N HIS A 172 1.57 -10.38 8.55
CA HIS A 172 1.58 -9.02 9.07
C HIS A 172 0.28 -8.74 9.85
N PRO A 173 0.29 -8.88 11.19
CA PRO A 173 -0.89 -8.71 12.02
C PRO A 173 -1.23 -7.25 12.34
N GLY A 174 -0.33 -6.32 12.02
CA GLY A 174 -0.51 -4.89 12.22
C GLY A 174 -1.42 -4.22 11.18
N SER A 175 -1.79 -3.00 11.48
CA SER A 175 -2.49 -2.08 10.58
C SER A 175 -2.42 -0.66 11.14
N GLY A 176 -2.68 0.35 10.32
CA GLY A 176 -2.78 1.75 10.75
C GLY A 176 -3.87 2.05 11.78
N SER A 177 -4.73 1.10 12.09
CA SER A 177 -5.73 1.18 13.15
C SER A 177 -5.93 -0.16 13.83
N ARG A 178 -5.94 -0.18 15.17
CA ARG A 178 -6.20 -1.40 15.94
C ARG A 178 -7.57 -2.04 15.65
N HIS A 179 -8.53 -1.26 15.20
CA HIS A 179 -9.86 -1.77 14.83
C HIS A 179 -9.85 -2.64 13.57
N LYS A 180 -8.76 -2.63 12.82
CA LYS A 180 -8.53 -3.50 11.66
C LYS A 180 -7.69 -4.73 12.01
N TRP A 181 -7.32 -4.94 13.26
CA TRP A 181 -6.56 -6.11 13.66
C TRP A 181 -7.47 -7.32 13.78
N TRP A 182 -7.20 -8.32 12.98
CA TRP A 182 -7.82 -9.62 13.14
C TRP A 182 -7.48 -10.18 14.52
N PRO A 183 -8.42 -10.86 15.24
CA PRO A 183 -8.18 -11.34 16.58
C PRO A 183 -6.89 -12.16 16.73
N ALA A 184 -6.16 -11.93 17.81
CA ALA A 184 -4.84 -12.51 18.02
C ALA A 184 -4.87 -14.05 18.16
N ASP A 185 -5.90 -14.60 18.73
CA ASP A 185 -6.15 -16.04 18.82
C ASP A 185 -6.31 -16.68 17.44
N ARG A 186 -6.97 -16.00 16.49
CA ARG A 186 -7.12 -16.45 15.11
C ARG A 186 -5.79 -16.37 14.34
N TRP A 187 -4.99 -15.33 14.56
CA TRP A 187 -3.63 -15.26 14.04
C TRP A 187 -2.79 -16.43 14.55
N ARG A 188 -2.87 -16.70 15.87
CA ARG A 188 -2.16 -17.81 16.50
C ARG A 188 -2.54 -19.16 15.89
N ALA A 189 -3.85 -19.42 15.75
CA ALA A 189 -4.36 -20.65 15.14
C ALA A 189 -3.93 -20.80 13.67
N THR A 190 -3.89 -19.68 12.91
CA THR A 190 -3.42 -19.68 11.53
C THR A 190 -1.93 -20.02 11.43
N ILE A 191 -1.10 -19.42 12.29
CA ILE A 191 0.35 -19.70 12.33
C ILE A 191 0.58 -21.17 12.72
N ASP A 192 -0.15 -21.67 13.69
CA ASP A 192 -0.04 -23.06 14.14
C ASP A 192 -0.39 -24.06 13.04
N ALA A 193 -1.46 -23.80 12.30
CA ALA A 193 -1.87 -24.60 11.15
C ALA A 193 -0.82 -24.58 10.03
N LEU A 194 -0.23 -23.42 9.73
CA LEU A 194 0.84 -23.27 8.73
C LEU A 194 2.08 -24.04 9.13
N VAL A 195 2.52 -23.93 10.39
CA VAL A 195 3.68 -24.69 10.92
C VAL A 195 3.41 -26.18 10.86
N THR A 196 2.23 -26.63 11.27
CA THR A 196 1.82 -28.04 11.18
C THR A 196 1.82 -28.56 9.74
N ALA A 197 1.47 -27.70 8.77
CA ALA A 197 1.55 -28.01 7.34
C ALA A 197 2.98 -27.88 6.75
N GLY A 198 4.00 -27.71 7.59
CA GLY A 198 5.41 -27.68 7.19
C GLY A 198 5.89 -26.34 6.61
N TRP A 199 5.20 -25.22 6.87
CA TRP A 199 5.64 -23.92 6.44
C TRP A 199 6.61 -23.27 7.43
N ALA A 200 7.49 -22.41 6.92
CA ALA A 200 8.19 -21.43 7.72
C ALA A 200 7.37 -20.13 7.75
N VAL A 201 7.21 -19.54 8.94
CA VAL A 201 6.41 -18.31 9.11
C VAL A 201 7.31 -17.14 9.51
N ARG A 202 7.17 -16.02 8.85
CA ARG A 202 7.85 -14.76 9.15
C ARG A 202 6.81 -13.73 9.57
N VAL A 203 6.77 -13.40 10.85
CA VAL A 203 5.85 -12.38 11.40
C VAL A 203 6.53 -11.02 11.29
N LEU A 204 6.00 -10.13 10.46
CA LEU A 204 6.52 -8.76 10.32
C LEU A 204 6.03 -7.89 11.47
N GLU A 205 6.95 -7.11 12.05
CA GLU A 205 6.68 -6.13 13.08
C GLU A 205 7.34 -4.80 12.70
N GLY A 206 6.52 -3.85 12.25
CA GLY A 206 6.92 -2.46 12.08
C GLY A 206 6.86 -1.66 13.39
N GLU A 207 7.23 -0.40 13.34
CA GLU A 207 7.30 0.47 14.53
C GLU A 207 5.97 0.57 15.30
N ALA A 208 4.83 0.51 14.60
CA ALA A 208 3.50 0.61 15.21
C ALA A 208 2.86 -0.75 15.53
N ASP A 209 3.50 -1.86 15.20
CA ASP A 209 2.85 -3.19 15.23
C ASP A 209 3.15 -4.00 16.49
N GLY A 210 4.02 -3.51 17.36
CA GLY A 210 4.51 -4.24 18.54
C GLY A 210 3.38 -4.81 19.42
N ALA A 211 2.29 -4.05 19.63
CA ALA A 211 1.15 -4.53 20.40
C ALA A 211 0.38 -5.66 19.70
N ALA A 212 0.21 -5.58 18.37
CA ALA A 212 -0.47 -6.61 17.58
C ALA A 212 0.35 -7.91 17.58
N VAL A 213 1.67 -7.80 17.41
CA VAL A 213 2.57 -8.97 17.45
C VAL A 213 2.63 -9.56 18.85
N ALA A 214 2.80 -8.73 19.89
CA ALA A 214 2.84 -9.20 21.27
C ALA A 214 1.57 -9.97 21.66
N ALA A 215 0.40 -9.55 21.21
CA ALA A 215 -0.87 -10.21 21.49
C ALA A 215 -0.90 -11.67 20.96
N ILE A 216 -0.24 -11.97 19.83
CA ILE A 216 -0.16 -13.32 19.27
C ILE A 216 0.63 -14.26 20.20
N PHE A 217 1.67 -13.72 20.86
CA PHE A 217 2.55 -14.50 21.73
C PHE A 217 2.13 -14.42 23.21
N ALA A 218 1.14 -13.59 23.56
CA ALA A 218 0.67 -13.42 24.93
C ALA A 218 -0.21 -14.59 25.40
N GLY A 219 -0.16 -14.88 26.70
CA GLY A 219 -1.15 -15.72 27.41
C GLY A 219 -1.01 -17.22 27.29
N ALA A 220 -0.21 -17.76 26.38
CA ALA A 220 0.09 -19.18 26.28
C ALA A 220 1.57 -19.39 25.99
N SER A 221 2.16 -20.51 26.40
CA SER A 221 3.50 -20.88 25.97
C SER A 221 3.57 -20.92 24.44
N VAL A 222 4.65 -20.40 23.86
CA VAL A 222 4.90 -20.59 22.43
C VAL A 222 5.04 -22.09 22.18
N PRO A 223 4.28 -22.69 21.23
CA PRO A 223 4.39 -24.11 20.95
C PRO A 223 5.81 -24.50 20.55
N ASP A 224 6.31 -25.64 21.06
CA ASP A 224 7.64 -26.13 20.68
C ASP A 224 7.79 -26.30 19.17
N ALA A 225 6.71 -26.64 18.47
CA ALA A 225 6.65 -26.74 17.00
C ALA A 225 6.99 -25.41 16.30
N TRP A 226 6.85 -24.26 16.95
CA TRP A 226 7.21 -22.95 16.40
C TRP A 226 8.73 -22.70 16.43
N SER A 227 9.48 -23.47 17.26
CA SER A 227 10.93 -23.34 17.34
C SER A 227 11.56 -23.62 15.97
N GLY A 228 12.34 -22.67 15.45
CA GLY A 228 12.95 -22.75 14.12
C GLY A 228 11.98 -22.65 12.93
N ALA A 229 10.65 -22.65 13.18
CA ALA A 229 9.65 -22.47 12.13
C ALA A 229 9.10 -21.03 12.07
N VAL A 230 8.90 -20.40 13.23
CA VAL A 230 8.38 -19.03 13.33
C VAL A 230 9.51 -18.06 13.69
N THR A 231 9.59 -16.95 12.98
CA THR A 231 10.55 -15.87 13.25
C THR A 231 9.83 -14.53 13.20
N VAL A 232 10.04 -13.69 14.21
CA VAL A 232 9.58 -12.29 14.18
C VAL A 232 10.67 -11.43 13.55
N VAL A 233 10.32 -10.68 12.54
CA VAL A 233 11.19 -9.80 11.75
C VAL A 233 10.92 -8.37 12.18
N ARG A 234 11.91 -7.67 12.70
CA ARG A 234 11.84 -6.33 13.28
C ARG A 234 12.87 -5.40 12.68
N GLY A 235 12.55 -4.10 12.65
CA GLY A 235 13.51 -3.03 12.36
C GLY A 235 14.03 -3.01 10.93
N GLU A 236 13.33 -3.64 10.00
CA GLU A 236 13.73 -3.62 8.59
C GLU A 236 13.11 -2.41 7.87
N GLY A 237 13.91 -1.81 6.99
CA GLY A 237 13.42 -0.78 6.08
C GLY A 237 12.47 -1.35 5.01
N LEU A 238 11.64 -0.50 4.42
CA LEU A 238 10.61 -0.90 3.44
C LEU A 238 11.17 -1.67 2.25
N GLY A 239 12.40 -1.40 1.79
CA GLY A 239 13.05 -2.16 0.72
C GLY A 239 13.28 -3.63 1.10
N ALA A 240 13.80 -3.89 2.31
CA ALA A 240 14.00 -5.24 2.82
C ALA A 240 12.66 -5.98 3.02
N VAL A 241 11.65 -5.28 3.57
CA VAL A 241 10.29 -5.81 3.70
C VAL A 241 9.72 -6.16 2.31
N ALA A 242 9.86 -5.29 1.32
CA ALA A 242 9.40 -5.55 -0.04
C ALA A 242 10.06 -6.80 -0.65
N ALA A 243 11.38 -6.99 -0.43
CA ALA A 243 12.09 -8.19 -0.87
C ALA A 243 11.54 -9.47 -0.22
N ARG A 244 11.21 -9.44 1.07
CA ARG A 244 10.59 -10.57 1.77
C ARG A 244 9.21 -10.90 1.22
N LEU A 245 8.39 -9.86 0.99
CA LEU A 245 7.06 -10.02 0.43
C LEU A 245 7.10 -10.62 -0.97
N ALA A 246 7.98 -10.10 -1.84
CA ALA A 246 8.14 -10.61 -3.20
C ALA A 246 8.59 -12.08 -3.23
N GLY A 247 9.40 -12.52 -2.25
CA GLY A 247 9.89 -13.89 -2.14
C GLY A 247 8.95 -14.85 -1.41
N ALA A 248 7.82 -14.40 -0.87
CA ALA A 248 6.93 -15.24 -0.10
C ALA A 248 6.13 -16.22 -0.96
N SER A 249 5.85 -17.41 -0.42
CA SER A 249 4.89 -18.36 -0.99
C SER A 249 3.45 -17.93 -0.71
N ALA A 250 3.23 -17.20 0.37
CA ALA A 250 2.00 -16.51 0.69
C ALA A 250 2.29 -15.32 1.63
N VAL A 251 1.55 -14.24 1.46
CA VAL A 251 1.50 -13.10 2.38
C VAL A 251 0.10 -13.05 2.98
N ILE A 252 -0.01 -13.04 4.29
CA ILE A 252 -1.28 -12.92 5.00
C ILE A 252 -1.20 -11.61 5.81
N ALA A 253 -2.06 -10.68 5.53
CA ALA A 253 -2.03 -9.37 6.18
C ALA A 253 -3.45 -8.84 6.43
N ASN A 254 -3.61 -8.05 7.47
CA ASN A 254 -4.81 -7.24 7.64
C ASN A 254 -4.94 -6.22 6.49
N ASP A 255 -6.10 -5.56 6.38
CA ASP A 255 -6.25 -4.35 5.59
C ASP A 255 -5.23 -3.29 6.05
N SER A 256 -4.09 -3.24 5.36
CA SER A 256 -2.90 -2.49 5.74
C SER A 256 -2.04 -2.12 4.54
N GLY A 257 -1.12 -1.16 4.73
CA GLY A 257 -0.15 -0.78 3.70
C GLY A 257 0.74 -1.94 3.21
N ILE A 258 1.03 -2.90 4.07
CA ILE A 258 1.81 -4.11 3.72
C ILE A 258 1.05 -4.99 2.73
N ALA A 259 -0.26 -5.13 2.87
CA ALA A 259 -1.08 -5.86 1.90
C ALA A 259 -1.04 -5.20 0.51
N HIS A 260 -1.10 -3.86 0.45
CA HIS A 260 -0.97 -3.11 -0.81
C HIS A 260 0.43 -3.23 -1.41
N LEU A 261 1.48 -3.17 -0.59
CA LEU A 261 2.86 -3.35 -1.02
C LEU A 261 3.06 -4.74 -1.64
N ALA A 262 2.61 -5.78 -0.96
CA ALA A 262 2.70 -7.15 -1.45
C ALA A 262 1.93 -7.36 -2.77
N ALA A 263 0.71 -6.81 -2.85
CA ALA A 263 -0.11 -6.89 -4.06
C ALA A 263 0.54 -6.19 -5.26
N GLY A 264 1.12 -5.01 -5.05
CA GLY A 264 1.85 -4.27 -6.09
C GLY A 264 3.06 -5.02 -6.62
N LEU A 265 3.73 -5.80 -5.78
CA LEU A 265 4.85 -6.68 -6.14
C LEU A 265 4.39 -8.01 -6.78
N ALA A 266 3.09 -8.22 -6.96
CA ALA A 266 2.49 -9.47 -7.41
C ALA A 266 2.79 -10.69 -6.50
N ALA A 267 3.08 -10.47 -5.24
CA ALA A 267 3.14 -11.54 -4.26
C ALA A 267 1.77 -12.21 -4.10
N PRO A 268 1.72 -13.50 -3.71
CA PRO A 268 0.45 -14.16 -3.37
C PRO A 268 -0.10 -13.59 -2.06
N VAL A 269 -1.20 -12.84 -2.10
CA VAL A 269 -1.74 -12.11 -0.95
C VAL A 269 -3.11 -12.64 -0.52
N VAL A 270 -3.24 -12.91 0.76
CA VAL A 270 -4.52 -13.02 1.47
C VAL A 270 -4.68 -11.78 2.33
N ALA A 271 -5.62 -10.91 1.97
CA ALA A 271 -5.94 -9.70 2.72
C ALA A 271 -7.16 -9.95 3.62
N VAL A 272 -6.95 -9.83 4.93
CA VAL A 272 -7.97 -10.05 5.95
C VAL A 272 -8.66 -8.73 6.27
N PHE A 273 -9.94 -8.67 6.03
CA PHE A 273 -10.77 -7.49 6.23
C PHE A 273 -11.77 -7.71 7.37
N GLY A 274 -12.03 -6.65 8.12
CA GLY A 274 -13.04 -6.61 9.17
C GLY A 274 -14.01 -5.44 8.94
N PRO A 275 -13.76 -4.26 9.54
CA PRO A 275 -14.72 -3.15 9.55
C PRO A 275 -14.75 -2.32 8.27
N THR A 276 -13.84 -2.56 7.33
CA THR A 276 -13.70 -1.77 6.10
C THR A 276 -14.35 -2.47 4.90
N ASP A 277 -14.77 -1.67 3.92
CA ASP A 277 -15.32 -2.19 2.66
C ASP A 277 -14.21 -2.57 1.68
N PRO A 278 -14.08 -3.85 1.30
CA PRO A 278 -13.12 -4.28 0.29
C PRO A 278 -13.34 -3.64 -1.09
N ALA A 279 -14.56 -3.26 -1.44
CA ALA A 279 -14.82 -2.57 -2.71
C ALA A 279 -14.04 -1.27 -2.80
N THR A 280 -13.89 -0.56 -1.68
CA THR A 280 -13.16 0.71 -1.58
C THR A 280 -11.66 0.53 -1.32
N TRP A 281 -11.27 -0.48 -0.51
CA TRP A 281 -9.94 -0.52 0.09
C TRP A 281 -9.08 -1.74 -0.27
N ARG A 282 -9.61 -2.74 -0.96
CA ARG A 282 -8.84 -3.97 -1.21
C ARG A 282 -7.50 -3.68 -1.91
N PRO A 283 -6.44 -4.41 -1.56
CA PRO A 283 -5.22 -4.37 -2.35
C PRO A 283 -5.52 -4.82 -3.78
N ARG A 284 -4.95 -4.12 -4.76
CA ARG A 284 -5.07 -4.46 -6.17
C ARG A 284 -3.79 -5.12 -6.68
N GLY A 285 -3.95 -6.23 -7.38
CA GLY A 285 -2.85 -6.99 -7.94
C GLY A 285 -3.32 -8.34 -8.47
N PRO A 286 -2.50 -9.00 -9.28
CA PRO A 286 -2.92 -10.20 -10.03
C PRO A 286 -3.10 -11.46 -9.14
N ARG A 287 -2.63 -11.43 -7.88
CA ARG A 287 -2.61 -12.60 -7.00
C ARG A 287 -3.15 -12.27 -5.60
N VAL A 288 -4.28 -11.60 -5.56
CA VAL A 288 -4.92 -11.16 -4.32
C VAL A 288 -6.23 -11.90 -4.07
N VAL A 289 -6.37 -12.45 -2.90
CA VAL A 289 -7.65 -12.95 -2.36
C VAL A 289 -7.99 -12.15 -1.11
N VAL A 290 -9.18 -11.59 -1.07
CA VAL A 290 -9.72 -10.90 0.11
C VAL A 290 -10.66 -11.85 0.85
N VAL A 291 -10.56 -11.88 2.18
CA VAL A 291 -11.45 -12.62 3.08
C VAL A 291 -12.05 -11.67 4.11
N GLY A 292 -13.34 -11.80 4.35
CA GLY A 292 -14.09 -10.92 5.24
C GLY A 292 -14.38 -9.56 4.65
N GLY A 293 -14.61 -8.59 5.52
CA GLY A 293 -14.96 -7.21 5.19
C GLY A 293 -16.42 -6.89 5.41
N THR A 294 -16.74 -5.61 5.43
CA THR A 294 -18.09 -5.08 5.65
C THR A 294 -18.51 -4.28 4.42
N PRO A 295 -19.24 -4.91 3.48
CA PRO A 295 -19.69 -4.23 2.26
C PRO A 295 -20.50 -2.96 2.57
N GLY A 296 -20.20 -1.87 1.87
CA GLY A 296 -20.86 -0.58 2.06
C GLY A 296 -20.42 0.18 3.33
N ALA A 297 -19.43 -0.32 4.08
CA ALA A 297 -18.91 0.39 5.23
C ALA A 297 -18.30 1.73 4.83
N THR A 298 -18.70 2.79 5.53
CA THR A 298 -18.18 4.15 5.31
C THR A 298 -17.03 4.52 6.24
N TRP A 299 -16.72 3.67 7.21
CA TRP A 299 -15.55 3.85 8.06
C TRP A 299 -14.25 3.58 7.25
N PRO A 300 -13.18 4.33 7.42
CA PRO A 300 -12.91 5.37 8.42
C PRO A 300 -13.32 6.80 8.02
N HIS A 301 -14.10 7.01 6.96
CA HIS A 301 -14.31 8.35 6.40
C HIS A 301 -15.50 9.12 6.97
N ALA A 302 -16.63 8.48 7.09
CA ALA A 302 -17.89 9.16 7.37
C ALA A 302 -18.62 8.65 8.61
N SER A 303 -18.13 7.62 9.26
CA SER A 303 -18.76 7.02 10.43
C SER A 303 -17.82 6.90 11.60
N SER A 304 -18.40 6.81 12.80
CA SER A 304 -17.67 6.40 14.00
C SER A 304 -17.12 4.98 13.84
N VAL A 305 -16.09 4.66 14.60
CA VAL A 305 -15.57 3.31 14.72
C VAL A 305 -16.72 2.35 15.05
N PRO A 306 -16.87 1.23 14.31
CA PRO A 306 -17.87 0.22 14.66
C PRO A 306 -17.69 -0.24 16.11
N PRO A 307 -18.80 -0.46 16.86
CA PRO A 307 -18.72 -0.96 18.22
C PRO A 307 -17.93 -2.28 18.27
N GLU A 308 -17.18 -2.47 19.34
CA GLU A 308 -16.46 -3.72 19.57
C GLU A 308 -17.48 -4.89 19.65
N GLY A 309 -17.19 -5.99 18.94
CA GLY A 309 -18.10 -7.14 18.83
C GLY A 309 -19.13 -7.08 17.68
N THR A 310 -19.25 -5.97 16.95
CA THR A 310 -20.12 -5.88 15.77
C THR A 310 -19.39 -6.19 14.46
N ILE A 311 -18.07 -6.28 14.50
CA ILE A 311 -17.24 -6.56 13.32
C ILE A 311 -17.28 -8.06 13.02
N SER A 312 -17.79 -8.41 11.84
CA SER A 312 -17.72 -9.78 11.34
C SER A 312 -16.32 -10.06 10.79
N TRP A 313 -15.55 -10.84 11.51
CA TRP A 313 -14.24 -11.28 11.08
C TRP A 313 -14.31 -12.64 10.38
N PRO A 314 -13.49 -12.90 9.35
CA PRO A 314 -13.42 -14.22 8.73
C PRO A 314 -12.91 -15.27 9.72
N GLU A 315 -13.33 -16.53 9.51
CA GLU A 315 -12.85 -17.65 10.29
C GLU A 315 -11.46 -18.13 9.80
N VAL A 316 -10.73 -18.83 10.66
CA VAL A 316 -9.38 -19.33 10.36
C VAL A 316 -9.37 -20.21 9.10
N ASP A 317 -10.37 -21.10 8.95
CA ASP A 317 -10.47 -21.99 7.79
C ASP A 317 -10.69 -21.24 6.47
N GLU A 318 -11.39 -20.10 6.49
CA GLU A 318 -11.55 -19.24 5.32
C GLU A 318 -10.21 -18.65 4.88
N VAL A 319 -9.40 -18.17 5.84
CA VAL A 319 -8.07 -17.63 5.60
C VAL A 319 -7.13 -18.73 5.09
N LEU A 320 -7.10 -19.91 5.70
CA LEU A 320 -6.28 -21.05 5.27
C LEU A 320 -6.69 -21.56 3.87
N GLY A 321 -7.98 -21.58 3.58
CA GLY A 321 -8.49 -21.88 2.24
C GLY A 321 -8.03 -20.84 1.20
N ALA A 322 -7.99 -19.57 1.58
CA ALA A 322 -7.44 -18.51 0.72
C ALA A 322 -5.93 -18.65 0.51
N VAL A 323 -5.16 -19.00 1.55
CA VAL A 323 -3.72 -19.30 1.44
C VAL A 323 -3.48 -20.41 0.43
N SER A 324 -4.25 -21.49 0.48
CA SER A 324 -4.15 -22.60 -0.47
C SER A 324 -4.40 -22.12 -1.91
N ARG A 325 -5.41 -21.28 -2.13
CA ARG A 325 -5.72 -20.72 -3.45
C ARG A 325 -4.58 -19.85 -3.99
N VAL A 326 -4.08 -18.87 -3.22
CA VAL A 326 -3.05 -17.94 -3.73
C VAL A 326 -1.71 -18.61 -3.93
N SER A 327 -1.37 -19.62 -3.11
CA SER A 327 -0.08 -20.32 -3.19
C SER A 327 -0.03 -21.36 -4.31
N SER A 328 -1.19 -21.76 -4.89
CA SER A 328 -1.27 -22.65 -6.04
C SER A 328 -1.28 -21.92 -7.39
N LEU A 329 -1.43 -20.59 -7.41
CA LEU A 329 -1.40 -19.82 -8.64
C LEU A 329 -0.01 -19.88 -9.29
N PRO A 330 0.07 -20.06 -10.62
CA PRO A 330 1.35 -20.10 -11.32
C PRO A 330 2.12 -18.78 -11.11
N PRO A 331 3.45 -18.82 -11.17
CA PRO A 331 4.25 -17.60 -11.17
C PRO A 331 3.85 -16.71 -12.36
N ILE A 332 3.77 -15.40 -12.11
CA ILE A 332 3.56 -14.44 -13.18
C ILE A 332 4.90 -14.18 -13.85
N GLU A 333 5.03 -14.49 -15.14
CA GLU A 333 6.17 -14.08 -15.93
C GLU A 333 6.15 -12.54 -16.02
N VAL A 334 7.05 -11.91 -15.29
CA VAL A 334 7.29 -10.47 -15.43
C VAL A 334 8.09 -10.26 -16.72
N ARG A 335 7.39 -10.02 -17.82
CA ARG A 335 8.03 -9.56 -19.04
C ARG A 335 8.39 -8.09 -18.86
N TYR A 336 9.64 -7.84 -18.56
CA TYR A 336 10.19 -6.49 -18.62
C TYR A 336 10.26 -6.11 -20.11
N GLY A 337 9.29 -5.33 -20.59
CA GLY A 337 9.39 -4.72 -21.90
C GLY A 337 10.64 -3.84 -21.89
N HIS A 338 11.64 -4.23 -22.64
CA HIS A 338 12.70 -3.35 -23.08
C HIS A 338 12.04 -2.45 -24.14
N GLY A 339 11.75 -1.20 -23.80
CA GLY A 339 11.30 -0.14 -24.67
C GLY A 339 11.90 1.16 -24.18
#